data_743e8810cf38b597c3c09c748133d21a
#
_entry.id   743e8810cf38b597c3c09c748133d21a
#
_cell.length_a   1.000
_cell.length_b   1.000
_cell.length_c   1.000
_cell.angle_alpha   90.00
_cell.angle_beta   90.00
_cell.angle_gamma   90.00
#
_symmetry.space_group_name_H-M   'P 1'
#
loop_
_entity.id
_entity.type
_entity.pdbx_description
1 polymer ?
#
loop_
_entity_poly.entity_id
_entity_poly.type
_entity_poly.pdbx_seq_one_letter_code
_entity_poly.pdbx_strand_id
1 'polypeptide(L)'
;MLLAFALILGYVETLIPLPFGMPGMKLGLPNLAVLITMYRFGNKEALTVNAARVFLSGFLFGNFSAILYSLSGAAVSFLVMAGCKKLSFFSVTGVSAAGGIAHNCAQLLVAMLVVQTRQTVYYLPYLLAAGCVTGLCLGLVAGQ
;
A
#
# COMPACT_ATOMS: atom_id res chain seq x y z
N MET A 1 2.91 -15.66 -11.01
CA MET A 1 1.75 -15.84 -10.12
C MET A 1 1.58 -14.66 -9.15
N LEU A 2 2.51 -14.31 -8.28
CA LEU A 2 2.35 -13.23 -7.28
C LEU A 2 2.11 -11.85 -7.89
N LEU A 3 2.73 -11.53 -9.03
CA LEU A 3 2.44 -10.27 -9.74
C LEU A 3 1.00 -10.24 -10.27
N ALA A 4 0.51 -11.33 -10.86
CA ALA A 4 -0.87 -11.43 -11.32
C ALA A 4 -1.85 -11.30 -10.15
N PHE A 5 -1.56 -11.94 -9.02
CA PHE A 5 -2.33 -11.79 -7.79
C PHE A 5 -2.36 -10.33 -7.30
N ALA A 6 -1.19 -9.66 -7.31
CA ALA A 6 -1.11 -8.24 -6.96
C ALA A 6 -1.94 -7.34 -7.89
N LEU A 7 -1.97 -7.64 -9.19
CA LEU A 7 -2.77 -6.91 -10.18
C LEU A 7 -4.27 -7.13 -9.98
N ILE A 8 -4.68 -8.37 -9.69
CA ILE A 8 -6.08 -8.70 -9.38
C ILE A 8 -6.54 -7.92 -8.13
N LEU A 9 -5.74 -7.94 -7.05
CA LEU A 9 -6.05 -7.17 -5.86
C LEU A 9 -6.09 -5.66 -6.13
N GLY A 10 -5.19 -5.16 -6.98
CA GLY A 10 -5.19 -3.77 -7.41
C GLY A 10 -6.43 -3.40 -8.21
N TYR A 11 -6.90 -4.30 -9.08
CA TYR A 11 -8.16 -4.11 -9.82
C TYR A 11 -9.37 -4.13 -8.89
N VAL A 12 -9.47 -5.12 -8.00
CA VAL A 12 -10.54 -5.19 -6.99
C VAL A 12 -10.59 -3.92 -6.15
N GLU A 13 -9.43 -3.40 -5.77
CA GLU A 13 -9.34 -2.14 -5.01
C GLU A 13 -9.93 -0.95 -5.80
N THR A 14 -9.79 -0.91 -7.12
CA THR A 14 -10.40 0.17 -7.93
C THR A 14 -11.92 0.10 -7.98
N LEU A 15 -12.51 -1.07 -7.72
CA LEU A 15 -13.96 -1.25 -7.67
C LEU A 15 -14.59 -0.84 -6.33
N ILE A 16 -13.76 -0.64 -5.29
CA ILE A 16 -14.22 -0.23 -3.97
C ILE A 16 -14.30 1.30 -3.93
N PRO A 17 -15.52 1.89 -3.87
CA PRO A 17 -15.65 3.34 -3.76
C PRO A 17 -15.21 3.78 -2.36
N LEU A 18 -14.05 4.43 -2.29
CA LEU A 18 -13.58 5.00 -1.02
C LEU A 18 -14.23 6.36 -0.79
N PRO A 19 -14.90 6.56 0.37
CA PRO A 19 -15.63 7.80 0.66
C PRO A 19 -14.74 9.00 0.98
N PHE A 20 -13.43 8.88 0.80
CA PHE A 20 -12.47 9.91 1.21
C PHE A 20 -12.32 11.08 0.21
N GLY A 21 -13.12 11.11 -0.87
CA GLY A 21 -13.20 12.27 -1.78
C GLY A 21 -11.93 12.58 -2.59
N MET A 22 -10.88 11.79 -2.47
CA MET A 22 -9.64 11.98 -3.22
C MET A 22 -9.47 10.92 -4.30
N PRO A 23 -9.55 11.31 -5.59
CA PRO A 23 -9.33 10.39 -6.70
C PRO A 23 -7.91 9.80 -6.62
N GLY A 24 -7.82 8.47 -6.66
CA GLY A 24 -6.53 7.78 -6.71
C GLY A 24 -5.97 7.29 -5.36
N MET A 25 -6.56 7.66 -4.23
CA MET A 25 -6.22 7.05 -2.94
C MET A 25 -6.69 5.59 -2.87
N LYS A 26 -5.81 4.74 -2.34
CA LYS A 26 -6.02 3.28 -2.29
C LYS A 26 -5.73 2.75 -0.90
N LEU A 27 -6.45 1.69 -0.49
CA LEU A 27 -6.26 1.00 0.80
C LEU A 27 -4.95 0.21 0.87
N GLY A 28 -4.40 -0.16 -0.28
CA GLY A 28 -3.17 -0.93 -0.37
C GLY A 28 -3.39 -2.44 -0.34
N LEU A 29 -4.54 -2.95 -0.81
CA LEU A 29 -4.79 -4.40 -0.92
C LEU A 29 -3.66 -5.15 -1.65
N PRO A 30 -3.04 -4.63 -2.72
CA PRO A 30 -1.90 -5.29 -3.36
C PRO A 30 -0.67 -5.47 -2.47
N ASN A 31 -0.58 -4.75 -1.33
CA ASN A 31 0.50 -4.96 -0.38
C ASN A 31 0.50 -6.38 0.21
N LEU A 32 -0.65 -7.09 0.19
CA LEU A 32 -0.70 -8.51 0.57
C LEU A 32 0.26 -9.35 -0.28
N ALA A 33 0.21 -9.19 -1.60
CA ALA A 33 1.11 -9.93 -2.50
C ALA A 33 2.58 -9.56 -2.26
N VAL A 34 2.86 -8.29 -1.99
CA VAL A 34 4.21 -7.81 -1.67
C VAL A 34 4.69 -8.41 -0.34
N LEU A 35 3.83 -8.45 0.68
CA LEU A 35 4.13 -9.02 1.99
C LEU A 35 4.42 -10.52 1.88
N ILE A 36 3.57 -11.28 1.19
CA ILE A 36 3.78 -12.72 0.94
C ILE A 36 5.10 -12.93 0.19
N THR A 37 5.37 -12.14 -0.86
CA THR A 37 6.62 -12.23 -1.60
C THR A 37 7.83 -11.95 -0.71
N MET A 38 7.73 -10.93 0.15
CA MET A 38 8.80 -10.52 1.06
C MET A 38 9.16 -11.62 2.07
N TYR A 39 8.16 -12.36 2.56
CA TYR A 39 8.39 -13.43 3.55
C TYR A 39 8.76 -14.76 2.92
N ARG A 40 8.25 -15.07 1.71
CA ARG A 40 8.51 -16.36 1.03
C ARG A 40 9.75 -16.35 0.16
N PHE A 41 10.06 -15.23 -0.51
CA PHE A 41 11.12 -15.16 -1.53
C PHE A 41 12.22 -14.15 -1.18
N GLY A 42 11.90 -13.12 -0.40
CA GLY A 42 12.86 -12.12 0.02
C GLY A 42 12.51 -10.70 -0.42
N ASN A 43 13.34 -9.75 0.03
CA ASN A 43 13.06 -8.33 -0.18
C ASN A 43 13.29 -7.89 -1.63
N LYS A 44 14.24 -8.51 -2.36
CA LYS A 44 14.54 -8.16 -3.75
C LYS A 44 13.37 -8.52 -4.67
N GLU A 45 12.85 -9.71 -4.53
CA GLU A 45 11.70 -10.22 -5.28
C GLU A 45 10.44 -9.41 -4.94
N ALA A 46 10.25 -9.09 -3.67
CA ALA A 46 9.13 -8.25 -3.23
C ALA A 46 9.21 -6.84 -3.82
N LEU A 47 10.40 -6.26 -3.90
CA LEU A 47 10.60 -4.95 -4.53
C LEU A 47 10.26 -4.99 -6.03
N THR A 48 10.70 -6.04 -6.73
CA THR A 48 10.40 -6.23 -8.15
C THR A 48 8.89 -6.36 -8.39
N VAL A 49 8.21 -7.20 -7.61
CA VAL A 49 6.74 -7.35 -7.68
C VAL A 49 6.05 -6.02 -7.36
N ASN A 50 6.52 -5.30 -6.33
CA ASN A 50 5.95 -4.03 -5.92
C ASN A 50 6.09 -2.94 -7.00
N ALA A 51 7.25 -2.81 -7.62
CA ALA A 51 7.49 -1.88 -8.72
C ALA A 51 6.63 -2.24 -9.96
N ALA A 52 6.72 -3.51 -10.40
CA ALA A 52 5.99 -3.97 -11.57
C ALA A 52 4.47 -3.77 -11.43
N ARG A 53 3.88 -4.10 -10.26
CA ARG A 53 2.45 -3.90 -10.04
C ARG A 53 2.02 -2.45 -10.09
N VAL A 54 2.82 -1.51 -9.56
CA VAL A 54 2.47 -0.08 -9.55
C VAL A 54 2.38 0.45 -10.98
N PHE A 55 3.40 0.18 -11.79
CA PHE A 55 3.41 0.62 -13.18
C PHE A 55 2.29 -0.05 -13.98
N LEU A 56 2.18 -1.38 -13.92
CA LEU A 56 1.15 -2.11 -14.68
C LEU A 56 -0.27 -1.72 -14.26
N SER A 57 -0.56 -1.64 -12.96
CA SER A 57 -1.91 -1.25 -12.51
C SER A 57 -2.23 0.20 -12.85
N GLY A 58 -1.24 1.08 -12.82
CA GLY A 58 -1.42 2.46 -13.21
C GLY A 58 -1.70 2.66 -14.69
N PHE A 59 -1.02 1.90 -15.56
CA PHE A 59 -1.27 1.93 -17.00
C PHE A 59 -2.56 1.23 -17.41
N LEU A 60 -2.91 0.11 -16.75
CA LEU A 60 -4.07 -0.70 -17.13
C LEU A 60 -5.39 -0.15 -16.57
N PHE A 61 -5.39 0.37 -15.35
CA PHE A 61 -6.62 0.67 -14.59
C PHE A 61 -6.63 2.08 -13.99
N GLY A 62 -5.57 2.86 -14.18
CA GLY A 62 -5.38 4.15 -13.52
C GLY A 62 -5.16 5.31 -14.47
N ASN A 63 -4.61 6.35 -13.89
CA ASN A 63 -4.14 7.55 -14.56
C ASN A 63 -2.81 7.98 -13.95
N PHE A 64 -2.20 9.04 -14.50
CA PHE A 64 -0.90 9.53 -14.01
C PHE A 64 -0.89 9.86 -12.51
N SER A 65 -1.94 10.50 -12.01
CA SER A 65 -2.09 10.80 -10.58
C SER A 65 -2.17 9.53 -9.73
N ALA A 66 -2.91 8.51 -10.21
CA ALA A 66 -2.99 7.21 -9.53
C ALA A 66 -1.63 6.50 -9.47
N ILE A 67 -0.79 6.65 -10.50
CA ILE A 67 0.59 6.13 -10.49
C ILE A 67 1.41 6.83 -9.41
N LEU A 68 1.37 8.16 -9.34
CA LEU A 68 2.10 8.94 -8.33
C LEU A 68 1.71 8.54 -6.90
N TYR A 69 0.40 8.48 -6.62
CA TYR A 69 -0.10 8.07 -5.30
C TYR A 69 0.29 6.62 -4.97
N SER A 70 0.14 5.71 -5.94
CA SER A 70 0.49 4.30 -5.73
C SER A 70 1.99 4.10 -5.56
N LEU A 71 2.82 4.84 -6.30
CA LEU A 71 4.27 4.73 -6.22
C LEU A 71 4.79 5.22 -4.86
N SER A 72 4.31 6.38 -4.40
CA SER A 72 4.68 6.93 -3.09
C SER A 72 4.27 5.99 -1.96
N GLY A 73 3.00 5.55 -1.94
CA GLY A 73 2.50 4.61 -0.95
C GLY A 73 3.27 3.28 -0.97
N ALA A 74 3.50 2.72 -2.15
CA ALA A 74 4.20 1.46 -2.33
C ALA A 74 5.68 1.54 -1.89
N ALA A 75 6.38 2.61 -2.24
CA ALA A 75 7.78 2.80 -1.88
C ALA A 75 7.95 2.94 -0.36
N VAL A 76 7.21 3.85 0.27
CA VAL A 76 7.32 4.10 1.71
C VAL A 76 6.86 2.89 2.52
N SER A 77 5.73 2.28 2.13
CA SER A 77 5.24 1.04 2.76
C SER A 77 6.28 -0.07 2.69
N PHE A 78 6.89 -0.29 1.53
CA PHE A 78 7.93 -1.31 1.35
C PHE A 78 9.14 -1.06 2.26
N LEU A 79 9.63 0.17 2.33
CA LEU A 79 10.77 0.53 3.18
C LEU A 79 10.47 0.28 4.66
N VAL A 80 9.28 0.68 5.12
CA VAL A 80 8.84 0.46 6.50
C VAL A 80 8.71 -1.05 6.78
N MET A 81 8.06 -1.81 5.91
CA MET A 81 7.93 -3.26 6.07
C MET A 81 9.29 -3.96 6.09
N ALA A 82 10.19 -3.59 5.19
CA ALA A 82 11.54 -4.18 5.13
C ALA A 82 12.37 -3.82 6.37
N GLY A 83 12.21 -2.61 6.91
CA GLY A 83 12.82 -2.18 8.17
C GLY A 83 12.26 -2.94 9.37
N CYS A 84 10.94 -2.97 9.51
CA CYS A 84 10.26 -3.69 10.60
C CYS A 84 10.54 -5.21 10.58
N LYS A 85 10.63 -5.80 9.38
CA LYS A 85 10.97 -7.23 9.22
C LYS A 85 12.36 -7.58 9.77
N LYS A 86 13.31 -6.63 9.75
CA LYS A 86 14.65 -6.84 10.34
C LYS A 86 14.62 -6.85 11.87
N LEU A 87 13.59 -6.27 12.46
CA LEU A 87 13.43 -6.22 13.90
C LEU A 87 12.64 -7.47 14.33
N SER A 88 13.27 -8.36 15.08
CA SER A 88 12.68 -9.63 15.56
C SER A 88 11.46 -9.45 16.46
N PHE A 89 11.20 -8.23 16.90
CA PHE A 89 10.05 -7.87 17.74
C PHE A 89 8.72 -7.84 16.99
N PHE A 90 8.73 -7.58 15.68
CA PHE A 90 7.51 -7.45 14.89
C PHE A 90 7.06 -8.79 14.31
N SER A 91 5.80 -9.16 14.57
CA SER A 91 5.12 -10.24 13.86
C SER A 91 4.82 -9.85 12.40
N VAL A 92 4.49 -10.81 11.55
CA VAL A 92 4.02 -10.57 10.17
C VAL A 92 2.87 -9.56 10.13
N THR A 93 1.94 -9.70 11.06
CA THR A 93 0.78 -8.81 11.23
C THR A 93 1.20 -7.40 11.61
N GLY A 94 2.16 -7.26 12.54
CA GLY A 94 2.70 -5.96 12.93
C GLY A 94 3.44 -5.25 11.80
N VAL A 95 4.26 -5.99 11.03
CA VAL A 95 4.94 -5.48 9.82
C VAL A 95 3.92 -4.99 8.80
N SER A 96 2.85 -5.76 8.57
CA SER A 96 1.78 -5.41 7.64
C SER A 96 1.01 -4.16 8.09
N ALA A 97 0.67 -4.05 9.38
CA ALA A 97 0.00 -2.88 9.92
C ALA A 97 0.85 -1.60 9.78
N ALA A 98 2.13 -1.68 10.13
CA ALA A 98 3.07 -0.58 9.93
C ALA A 98 3.18 -0.18 8.45
N GLY A 99 3.21 -1.16 7.55
CA GLY A 99 3.20 -0.95 6.10
C GLY A 99 1.93 -0.27 5.61
N GLY A 100 0.76 -0.67 6.08
CA GLY A 100 -0.53 -0.07 5.73
C GLY A 100 -0.64 1.39 6.18
N ILE A 101 -0.24 1.69 7.41
CA ILE A 101 -0.18 3.05 7.95
C ILE A 101 0.78 3.91 7.12
N ALA A 102 1.99 3.42 6.87
CA ALA A 102 3.01 4.13 6.09
C ALA A 102 2.56 4.39 4.65
N HIS A 103 1.85 3.43 4.04
CA HIS A 103 1.27 3.56 2.71
C HIS A 103 0.31 4.75 2.64
N ASN A 104 -0.66 4.81 3.55
CA ASN A 104 -1.66 5.87 3.57
C ASN A 104 -1.06 7.24 3.93
N CYS A 105 -0.10 7.29 4.85
CA CYS A 105 0.63 8.53 5.15
C CYS A 105 1.36 9.09 3.92
N ALA A 106 2.06 8.23 3.18
CA ALA A 106 2.78 8.65 1.98
C ALA A 106 1.84 9.15 0.88
N GLN A 107 0.70 8.48 0.67
CA GLN A 107 -0.32 8.94 -0.27
C GLN A 107 -0.89 10.29 0.14
N LEU A 108 -1.18 10.49 1.43
CA LEU A 108 -1.69 11.76 1.93
C LEU A 108 -0.70 12.89 1.72
N LEU A 109 0.59 12.65 2.00
CA LEU A 109 1.65 13.65 1.76
C LEU A 109 1.70 14.07 0.29
N VAL A 110 1.66 13.11 -0.64
CA VAL A 110 1.64 13.41 -2.08
C VAL A 110 0.35 14.14 -2.47
N ALA A 111 -0.81 13.73 -1.91
CA ALA A 111 -2.08 14.41 -2.13
C ALA A 111 -2.01 15.88 -1.70
N MET A 112 -1.44 16.17 -0.53
CA MET A 112 -1.26 17.54 -0.04
C MET A 112 -0.38 18.38 -0.97
N LEU A 113 0.67 17.80 -1.52
CA LEU A 113 1.57 18.48 -2.46
C LEU A 113 0.90 18.76 -3.81
N VAL A 114 0.10 17.79 -4.31
CA VAL A 114 -0.57 17.91 -5.61
C VAL A 114 -1.76 18.87 -5.54
N VAL A 115 -2.59 18.77 -4.50
CA VAL A 115 -3.81 19.60 -4.34
C VAL A 115 -3.49 20.96 -3.72
N GLN A 116 -2.29 21.14 -3.16
CA GLN A 116 -1.84 22.36 -2.48
C GLN A 116 -2.79 22.84 -1.36
N THR A 117 -3.54 21.93 -0.75
CA THR A 117 -4.55 22.23 0.26
C THR A 117 -4.19 21.60 1.59
N ARG A 118 -3.96 22.43 2.61
CA ARG A 118 -3.66 21.95 3.99
C ARG A 118 -4.85 21.23 4.65
N GLN A 119 -6.05 21.48 4.19
CA GLN A 119 -7.28 20.85 4.70
C GLN A 119 -7.27 19.32 4.54
N THR A 120 -6.47 18.79 3.61
CA THR A 120 -6.24 17.37 3.40
C THR A 120 -5.74 16.64 4.66
N VAL A 121 -5.07 17.35 5.58
CA VAL A 121 -4.60 16.79 6.87
C VAL A 121 -5.76 16.26 7.73
N TYR A 122 -6.95 16.80 7.62
CA TYR A 122 -8.11 16.33 8.39
C TYR A 122 -8.51 14.87 8.08
N TYR A 123 -8.07 14.34 6.93
CA TYR A 123 -8.28 12.93 6.58
C TYR A 123 -7.26 11.98 7.26
N LEU A 124 -6.19 12.52 7.85
CA LEU A 124 -5.11 11.72 8.45
C LEU A 124 -5.62 10.69 9.47
N PRO A 125 -6.50 11.03 10.46
CA PRO A 125 -6.96 10.04 11.44
C PRO A 125 -7.69 8.87 10.80
N TYR A 126 -8.54 9.15 9.79
CA TYR A 126 -9.28 8.11 9.07
C TYR A 126 -8.35 7.21 8.25
N LEU A 127 -7.34 7.79 7.62
CA LEU A 127 -6.37 7.04 6.81
C LEU A 127 -5.44 6.20 7.68
N LEU A 128 -5.06 6.69 8.87
CA LEU A 128 -4.28 5.91 9.83
C LEU A 128 -5.09 4.70 10.33
N ALA A 129 -6.35 4.92 10.70
CA ALA A 129 -7.24 3.86 11.12
C ALA A 129 -7.46 2.83 10.00
N ALA A 130 -7.78 3.30 8.78
CA ALA A 130 -7.96 2.43 7.62
C ALA A 130 -6.69 1.63 7.30
N GLY A 131 -5.51 2.27 7.29
CA GLY A 131 -4.23 1.62 7.04
C GLY A 131 -3.87 0.59 8.12
N CYS A 132 -4.18 0.89 9.36
CA CYS A 132 -4.00 -0.05 10.48
C CYS A 132 -4.92 -1.27 10.32
N VAL A 133 -6.22 -1.06 10.13
CA VAL A 133 -7.21 -2.15 9.99
C VAL A 133 -6.90 -3.03 8.78
N THR A 134 -6.70 -2.43 7.60
CA THR A 134 -6.36 -3.19 6.39
C THR A 134 -5.03 -3.91 6.55
N GLY A 135 -4.01 -3.26 7.11
CA GLY A 135 -2.72 -3.86 7.36
C GLY A 135 -2.79 -5.04 8.33
N LEU A 136 -3.59 -4.95 9.40
CA LEU A 136 -3.83 -6.07 10.31
C LEU A 136 -4.52 -7.24 9.60
N CYS A 137 -5.59 -6.97 8.85
CA CYS A 137 -6.30 -8.01 8.09
C CYS A 137 -5.39 -8.70 7.08
N LEU A 138 -4.62 -7.94 6.29
CA LEU A 138 -3.69 -8.48 5.31
C LEU A 138 -2.55 -9.27 5.96
N GLY A 139 -2.08 -8.80 7.11
CA GLY A 139 -1.03 -9.49 7.88
C GLY A 139 -1.50 -10.81 8.49
N LEU A 140 -2.76 -10.90 8.93
CA LEU A 140 -3.36 -12.15 9.40
C LEU A 140 -3.46 -13.17 8.25
N VAL A 141 -3.90 -12.72 7.07
CA VAL A 141 -3.99 -13.58 5.88
C VAL A 141 -2.61 -14.06 5.42
N ALA A 142 -1.61 -13.17 5.43
CA ALA A 142 -0.25 -13.51 5.01
C ALA A 142 0.49 -14.42 6.00
N GLY A 143 0.09 -14.41 7.26
CA GLY A 143 0.72 -15.20 8.33
C GLY A 143 0.27 -16.65 8.40
N GLN A 144 -0.77 -17.02 7.66
CA GLN A 144 -1.25 -18.42 7.53
C GLN A 144 -0.51 -19.17 6.42
#